data_b59bcb91d5de266c5616f8cd07e029ac
#
_entry.id   b59bcb91d5de266c5616f8cd07e029ac
#
_cell.length_a   1.000
_cell.length_b   1.000
_cell.length_c   1.000
_cell.angle_alpha   90.00
_cell.angle_beta   90.00
_cell.angle_gamma   90.00
#
_symmetry.space_group_name_H-M   'P 1'
#
loop_
_entity.id
_entity.type
_entity.pdbx_description
1 polymer ?
#
loop_
_entity_poly.entity_id
_entity_poly.type
_entity_poly.pdbx_seq_one_letter_code
_entity_poly.pdbx_strand_id
1 'polypeptide(L)'
;FARLAQPEKSADGGKTTYRLDMTRDSANAGLWMFGAFRHGNPMIQSEMKSLFDRLWVKTGVGGCARYERDYYHMVERNQIDQVPGNPWIICTLWHAQHRIACARTREELRSALELIEWAAKRAKESGVLAEQYHPYTGEVLSVSPLTWSHATVVTTVMDYIQRARRFKDKQHAEPGLLEAGAE
;
A
#
# COMPACT_ATOMS: atom_id res chain seq x y z
N PHE A 1 -0.42 -2.66 14.53
CA PHE A 1 -1.77 -2.29 14.98
C PHE A 1 -2.70 -3.49 14.90
N ALA A 2 -3.74 -3.51 15.75
CA ALA A 2 -4.82 -4.47 15.64
C ALA A 2 -5.82 -4.02 14.55
N ARG A 3 -6.33 -4.96 13.78
CA ARG A 3 -7.39 -4.72 12.80
C ARG A 3 -8.71 -4.34 13.46
N LEU A 4 -9.02 -4.98 14.59
CA LEU A 4 -10.24 -4.79 15.35
C LEU A 4 -9.98 -4.97 16.85
N ALA A 5 -10.67 -4.20 17.69
CA ALA A 5 -10.72 -4.37 19.13
C ALA A 5 -12.17 -4.61 19.56
N GLN A 6 -12.47 -5.83 19.98
CA GLN A 6 -13.81 -6.19 20.46
C GLN A 6 -13.87 -6.05 21.99
N PRO A 7 -14.79 -5.25 22.54
CA PRO A 7 -14.94 -5.14 23.98
C PRO A 7 -15.48 -6.43 24.58
N GLU A 8 -14.85 -6.90 25.64
CA GLU A 8 -15.29 -8.01 26.47
C GLU A 8 -15.60 -7.50 27.86
N LYS A 9 -16.86 -7.67 28.27
CA LYS A 9 -17.30 -7.31 29.64
C LYS A 9 -16.91 -8.43 30.59
N SER A 10 -16.30 -8.08 31.72
CA SER A 10 -16.10 -9.01 32.82
C SER A 10 -17.46 -9.45 33.40
N ALA A 11 -17.58 -10.72 33.79
CA ALA A 11 -18.81 -11.28 34.33
C ALA A 11 -19.27 -10.61 35.63
N ASP A 12 -18.37 -9.93 36.36
CA ASP A 12 -18.62 -9.21 37.61
C ASP A 12 -18.97 -7.72 37.43
N GLY A 13 -19.17 -7.28 36.15
CA GLY A 13 -19.49 -5.88 35.83
C GLY A 13 -18.34 -4.89 36.01
N GLY A 14 -17.11 -5.39 36.22
CA GLY A 14 -15.92 -4.59 36.44
C GLY A 14 -15.35 -3.99 35.16
N LYS A 15 -14.03 -4.08 35.00
CA LYS A 15 -13.26 -3.45 33.93
C LYS A 15 -13.59 -4.06 32.55
N THR A 16 -13.85 -3.21 31.55
CA THR A 16 -13.90 -3.63 30.15
C THR A 16 -12.48 -3.97 29.66
N THR A 17 -12.32 -5.18 29.15
CA THR A 17 -11.12 -5.61 28.41
C THR A 17 -11.41 -5.63 26.92
N TYR A 18 -10.35 -5.77 26.09
CA TYR A 18 -10.51 -5.81 24.64
C TYR A 18 -9.79 -7.01 24.08
N ARG A 19 -10.50 -7.83 23.31
CA ARG A 19 -9.89 -8.84 22.46
C ARG A 19 -9.44 -8.19 21.16
N LEU A 20 -8.15 -8.31 20.85
CA LEU A 20 -7.56 -7.72 19.66
C LEU A 20 -7.50 -8.75 18.52
N ASP A 21 -8.04 -8.37 17.37
CA ASP A 21 -7.79 -9.09 16.13
C ASP A 21 -6.48 -8.57 15.51
N MET A 22 -5.44 -9.40 15.52
CA MET A 22 -4.10 -9.09 15.04
C MET A 22 -3.87 -9.51 13.57
N THR A 23 -4.92 -9.93 12.86
CA THR A 23 -4.87 -10.22 11.41
C THR A 23 -4.30 -9.02 10.66
N ARG A 24 -3.31 -9.25 9.82
CA ARG A 24 -2.76 -8.19 8.96
C ARG A 24 -3.80 -7.78 7.94
N ASP A 25 -4.07 -6.48 7.88
CA ASP A 25 -5.11 -5.92 7.02
C ASP A 25 -4.59 -4.62 6.37
N SER A 26 -4.63 -4.56 5.05
CA SER A 26 -4.21 -3.39 4.28
C SER A 26 -4.96 -2.11 4.67
N ALA A 27 -6.19 -2.24 5.24
CA ALA A 27 -6.96 -1.10 5.73
C ALA A 27 -6.24 -0.31 6.84
N ASN A 28 -5.25 -0.89 7.53
CA ASN A 28 -4.42 -0.18 8.50
C ASN A 28 -3.59 0.96 7.84
N ALA A 29 -3.41 0.95 6.51
CA ALA A 29 -2.88 2.10 5.79
C ALA A 29 -3.71 3.37 6.01
N GLY A 30 -5.01 3.24 6.28
CA GLY A 30 -5.89 4.35 6.63
C GLY A 30 -5.43 5.16 7.84
N LEU A 31 -4.66 4.57 8.75
CA LEU A 31 -4.13 5.27 9.92
C LEU A 31 -3.28 6.49 9.55
N TRP A 32 -2.52 6.43 8.47
CA TRP A 32 -1.75 7.57 7.99
C TRP A 32 -2.48 8.33 6.86
N MET A 33 -3.20 7.63 5.98
CA MET A 33 -3.90 8.23 4.85
C MET A 33 -4.98 9.22 5.31
N PHE A 34 -5.68 8.92 6.39
CA PHE A 34 -6.73 9.78 6.98
C PHE A 34 -6.22 10.67 8.12
N GLY A 35 -4.90 10.73 8.33
CA GLY A 35 -4.28 11.72 9.20
C GLY A 35 -4.29 11.40 10.70
N ALA A 36 -4.64 10.15 11.11
CA ALA A 36 -4.49 9.72 12.51
C ALA A 36 -3.02 9.75 12.96
N PHE A 37 -2.11 9.42 12.05
CA PHE A 37 -0.66 9.50 12.24
C PHE A 37 0.01 10.12 11.02
N ARG A 38 1.18 10.71 11.21
CA ARG A 38 2.03 11.14 10.07
C ARG A 38 2.66 9.91 9.41
N HIS A 39 2.80 9.92 8.08
CA HIS A 39 3.44 8.85 7.30
C HIS A 39 4.85 8.47 7.80
N GLY A 40 5.62 9.44 8.32
CA GLY A 40 6.97 9.23 8.88
C GLY A 40 7.00 8.77 10.34
N ASN A 41 5.86 8.55 11.00
CA ASN A 41 5.83 8.04 12.37
C ASN A 41 6.43 6.62 12.41
N PRO A 42 7.36 6.30 13.35
CA PRO A 42 8.01 5.00 13.42
C PRO A 42 7.05 3.82 13.52
N MET A 43 5.92 3.98 14.22
CA MET A 43 4.91 2.93 14.33
C MET A 43 4.25 2.67 12.96
N ILE A 44 3.96 3.73 12.19
CA ILE A 44 3.41 3.61 10.84
C ILE A 44 4.42 2.99 9.88
N GLN A 45 5.69 3.38 9.94
CA GLN A 45 6.76 2.79 9.15
C GLN A 45 6.85 1.27 9.39
N SER A 46 6.84 0.88 10.67
CA SER A 46 6.86 -0.54 11.06
C SER A 46 5.62 -1.28 10.59
N GLU A 47 4.42 -0.67 10.74
CA GLU A 47 3.16 -1.28 10.29
C GLU A 47 3.14 -1.46 8.78
N MET A 48 3.42 -0.41 8.00
CA MET A 48 3.43 -0.47 6.54
C MET A 48 4.44 -1.49 6.01
N LYS A 49 5.62 -1.58 6.64
CA LYS A 49 6.59 -2.63 6.33
C LYS A 49 6.03 -4.02 6.62
N SER A 50 5.45 -4.22 7.80
CA SER A 50 4.85 -5.50 8.20
C SER A 50 3.71 -5.91 7.27
N LEU A 51 2.84 -4.96 6.87
CA LEU A 51 1.77 -5.21 5.91
C LEU A 51 2.34 -5.65 4.55
N PHE A 52 3.35 -4.96 4.04
CA PHE A 52 3.96 -5.31 2.76
C PHE A 52 4.59 -6.70 2.81
N ASP A 53 5.39 -7.00 3.84
CA ASP A 53 6.08 -8.27 3.99
C ASP A 53 5.10 -9.48 4.11
N ARG A 54 3.96 -9.25 4.78
CA ARG A 54 2.98 -10.31 5.07
C ARG A 54 1.90 -10.45 4.01
N LEU A 55 1.50 -9.36 3.35
CA LEU A 55 0.40 -9.35 2.39
C LEU A 55 0.86 -9.39 0.94
N TRP A 56 2.16 -9.29 0.67
CA TRP A 56 2.68 -9.44 -0.68
C TRP A 56 2.49 -10.87 -1.19
N VAL A 57 1.84 -11.02 -2.35
CA VAL A 57 1.66 -12.30 -3.04
C VAL A 57 2.98 -12.73 -3.67
N LYS A 58 3.58 -13.81 -3.16
CA LYS A 58 4.91 -14.30 -3.54
C LYS A 58 4.83 -15.27 -4.72
N THR A 59 4.21 -14.80 -5.81
CA THR A 59 4.12 -15.51 -7.10
C THR A 59 4.64 -14.61 -8.22
N GLY A 60 4.66 -15.10 -9.44
CA GLY A 60 5.01 -14.28 -10.61
C GLY A 60 4.03 -13.12 -10.87
N VAL A 61 2.85 -13.13 -10.25
CA VAL A 61 1.86 -12.06 -10.35
C VAL A 61 2.20 -10.90 -9.40
N GLY A 62 2.56 -11.18 -8.15
CA GLY A 62 2.83 -10.17 -7.14
C GLY A 62 1.57 -9.39 -6.72
N GLY A 63 1.78 -8.23 -6.08
CA GLY A 63 0.71 -7.36 -5.55
C GLY A 63 0.35 -7.69 -4.10
N CYS A 64 -0.35 -6.79 -3.42
CA CYS A 64 -0.74 -6.95 -2.02
C CYS A 64 -2.18 -7.44 -1.89
N ALA A 65 -2.37 -8.44 -1.03
CA ALA A 65 -3.68 -8.90 -0.60
C ALA A 65 -4.37 -7.85 0.29
N ARG A 66 -5.69 -7.96 0.42
CA ARG A 66 -6.48 -7.09 1.30
C ARG A 66 -6.19 -7.37 2.77
N TYR A 67 -6.29 -8.64 3.18
CA TYR A 67 -5.90 -9.11 4.51
C TYR A 67 -5.53 -10.60 4.48
N GLU A 68 -4.87 -11.06 5.51
CA GLU A 68 -4.47 -12.47 5.64
C GLU A 68 -5.70 -13.38 5.66
N ARG A 69 -5.70 -14.40 4.80
CA ARG A 69 -6.81 -15.36 4.62
C ARG A 69 -8.11 -14.71 4.16
N ASP A 70 -8.00 -13.71 3.29
CA ASP A 70 -9.17 -13.09 2.68
C ASP A 70 -9.98 -14.14 1.91
N TYR A 71 -11.16 -14.44 2.42
CA TYR A 71 -12.03 -15.48 1.86
C TYR A 71 -12.84 -14.98 0.62
N TYR A 72 -12.82 -13.68 0.35
CA TYR A 72 -13.57 -13.11 -0.77
C TYR A 72 -12.91 -13.45 -2.09
N HIS A 73 -13.57 -14.29 -2.90
CA HIS A 73 -13.03 -14.91 -4.12
C HIS A 73 -11.72 -15.70 -3.90
N MET A 74 -11.52 -16.24 -2.72
CA MET A 74 -10.29 -16.91 -2.32
C MET A 74 -9.89 -18.04 -3.28
N VAL A 75 -8.73 -17.93 -3.89
CA VAL A 75 -8.15 -18.93 -4.79
C VAL A 75 -7.28 -19.93 -4.02
N GLU A 76 -6.31 -19.41 -3.23
CA GLU A 76 -5.38 -20.25 -2.48
C GLU A 76 -5.83 -20.37 -1.01
N ARG A 77 -5.88 -21.62 -0.51
CA ARG A 77 -6.34 -21.91 0.86
C ARG A 77 -5.26 -22.50 1.77
N ASN A 78 -4.23 -23.08 1.17
CA ASN A 78 -3.26 -23.90 1.90
C ASN A 78 -1.91 -23.20 2.07
N GLN A 79 -1.48 -22.40 1.07
CA GLN A 79 -0.17 -21.76 1.03
C GLN A 79 -0.25 -20.28 1.43
N ILE A 80 -0.82 -19.99 2.60
CA ILE A 80 -1.08 -18.63 3.09
C ILE A 80 0.20 -17.78 3.22
N ASP A 81 1.34 -18.39 3.54
CA ASP A 81 2.62 -17.67 3.61
C ASP A 81 3.14 -17.23 2.22
N GLN A 82 2.68 -17.89 1.16
CA GLN A 82 2.98 -17.53 -0.22
C GLN A 82 1.90 -16.63 -0.82
N VAL A 83 0.63 -16.98 -0.60
CA VAL A 83 -0.55 -16.28 -1.11
C VAL A 83 -1.49 -15.99 0.05
N PRO A 84 -1.29 -14.88 0.77
CA PRO A 84 -2.13 -14.50 1.92
C PRO A 84 -3.58 -14.17 1.54
N GLY A 85 -3.82 -13.87 0.28
CA GLY A 85 -5.08 -13.57 -0.38
C GLY A 85 -4.83 -13.17 -1.82
N ASN A 86 -5.88 -12.88 -2.57
CA ASN A 86 -5.74 -12.39 -3.94
C ASN A 86 -5.14 -10.97 -3.94
N PRO A 87 -4.31 -10.59 -4.94
CA PRO A 87 -3.76 -9.24 -5.02
C PRO A 87 -4.83 -8.22 -5.50
N TRP A 88 -4.86 -7.06 -4.85
CA TRP A 88 -5.77 -5.96 -5.09
C TRP A 88 -5.03 -4.72 -5.60
N ILE A 89 -5.62 -4.01 -6.58
CA ILE A 89 -5.07 -2.75 -7.09
C ILE A 89 -4.90 -1.73 -5.96
N ILE A 90 -5.98 -1.47 -5.21
CA ILE A 90 -5.96 -0.43 -4.17
C ILE A 90 -4.95 -0.75 -3.06
N CYS A 91 -4.91 -2.00 -2.57
CA CYS A 91 -4.00 -2.40 -1.51
C CYS A 91 -2.54 -2.26 -1.93
N THR A 92 -2.22 -2.65 -3.16
CA THR A 92 -0.87 -2.48 -3.72
C THR A 92 -0.50 -1.00 -3.86
N LEU A 93 -1.42 -0.16 -4.32
CA LEU A 93 -1.17 1.27 -4.52
C LEU A 93 -1.11 2.06 -3.21
N TRP A 94 -1.74 1.63 -2.13
CA TRP A 94 -1.55 2.24 -0.80
C TRP A 94 -0.09 2.14 -0.32
N HIS A 95 0.59 1.04 -0.66
CA HIS A 95 2.04 0.95 -0.43
C HIS A 95 2.84 1.90 -1.33
N ALA A 96 2.44 2.06 -2.60
CA ALA A 96 3.06 3.05 -3.49
C ALA A 96 2.90 4.47 -2.92
N GLN A 97 1.71 4.85 -2.51
CA GLN A 97 1.42 6.15 -1.90
C GLN A 97 2.24 6.39 -0.62
N HIS A 98 2.38 5.37 0.23
CA HIS A 98 3.23 5.48 1.42
C HIS A 98 4.71 5.69 1.05
N ARG A 99 5.24 4.94 0.08
CA ARG A 99 6.61 5.13 -0.43
C ARG A 99 6.81 6.54 -0.99
N ILE A 100 5.86 7.05 -1.76
CA ILE A 100 5.87 8.42 -2.29
C ILE A 100 5.90 9.45 -1.16
N ALA A 101 5.03 9.30 -0.17
CA ALA A 101 4.95 10.23 0.96
C ALA A 101 6.24 10.24 1.79
N CYS A 102 6.89 9.08 1.95
CA CYS A 102 8.11 8.93 2.74
C CYS A 102 9.40 9.25 1.98
N ALA A 103 9.39 9.25 0.65
CA ALA A 103 10.57 9.44 -0.18
C ALA A 103 11.30 10.74 0.13
N ARG A 104 12.61 10.66 0.42
CA ARG A 104 13.51 11.80 0.68
C ARG A 104 14.42 12.09 -0.51
N THR A 105 14.62 11.09 -1.38
CA THR A 105 15.45 11.16 -2.58
C THR A 105 14.66 10.72 -3.81
N ARG A 106 15.18 11.03 -5.01
CA ARG A 106 14.61 10.55 -6.27
C ARG A 106 14.68 9.03 -6.40
N GLU A 107 15.70 8.43 -5.83
CA GLU A 107 15.88 6.97 -5.86
C GLU A 107 14.86 6.27 -4.98
N GLU A 108 14.64 6.76 -3.76
CA GLU A 108 13.57 6.27 -2.91
C GLU A 108 12.19 6.42 -3.58
N LEU A 109 11.96 7.54 -4.29
CA LEU A 109 10.73 7.76 -5.04
C LEU A 109 10.54 6.72 -6.17
N ARG A 110 11.61 6.32 -6.85
CA ARG A 110 11.55 5.31 -7.91
C ARG A 110 10.99 3.97 -7.43
N SER A 111 11.21 3.60 -6.17
CA SER A 111 10.67 2.36 -5.62
C SER A 111 9.13 2.28 -5.63
N ALA A 112 8.45 3.43 -5.73
CA ALA A 112 7.01 3.48 -5.89
C ALA A 112 6.55 3.18 -7.32
N LEU A 113 7.41 3.44 -8.34
CA LEU A 113 7.08 3.19 -9.75
C LEU A 113 6.82 1.70 -10.00
N GLU A 114 7.56 0.80 -9.37
CA GLU A 114 7.38 -0.64 -9.51
C GLU A 114 5.93 -1.07 -9.19
N LEU A 115 5.33 -0.44 -8.16
CA LEU A 115 3.97 -0.73 -7.75
C LEU A 115 2.93 -0.05 -8.67
N ILE A 116 3.24 1.13 -9.19
CA ILE A 116 2.42 1.82 -10.20
C ILE A 116 2.43 1.03 -11.50
N GLU A 117 3.59 0.59 -11.95
CA GLU A 117 3.75 -0.25 -13.14
C GLU A 117 3.06 -1.61 -12.97
N TRP A 118 3.13 -2.19 -11.77
CA TRP A 118 2.39 -3.40 -11.46
C TRP A 118 0.89 -3.20 -11.70
N ALA A 119 0.31 -2.10 -11.23
CA ALA A 119 -1.09 -1.77 -11.45
C ALA A 119 -1.39 -1.51 -12.94
N ALA A 120 -0.52 -0.78 -13.64
CA ALA A 120 -0.67 -0.51 -15.08
C ALA A 120 -0.66 -1.80 -15.92
N LYS A 121 0.22 -2.75 -15.60
CA LYS A 121 0.29 -4.07 -16.27
C LYS A 121 -0.95 -4.94 -16.04
N ARG A 122 -1.82 -4.59 -15.08
CA ARG A 122 -3.08 -5.30 -14.81
C ARG A 122 -4.28 -4.66 -15.50
N ALA A 123 -4.11 -3.51 -16.14
CA ALA A 123 -5.16 -2.92 -16.95
C ALA A 123 -5.42 -3.78 -18.19
N LYS A 124 -6.69 -3.90 -18.56
CA LYS A 124 -7.07 -4.46 -19.88
C LYS A 124 -6.60 -3.52 -20.98
N GLU A 125 -6.60 -3.98 -22.24
CA GLU A 125 -6.29 -3.13 -23.41
C GLU A 125 -7.13 -1.86 -23.47
N SER A 126 -8.37 -1.93 -22.99
CA SER A 126 -9.28 -0.78 -22.86
C SER A 126 -8.90 0.20 -21.71
N GLY A 127 -7.84 -0.09 -20.95
CA GLY A 127 -7.46 0.67 -19.74
C GLY A 127 -8.29 0.33 -18.50
N VAL A 128 -9.22 -0.60 -18.57
CA VAL A 128 -10.09 -0.96 -17.43
C VAL A 128 -9.32 -1.74 -16.38
N LEU A 129 -9.50 -1.33 -15.11
CA LEU A 129 -8.96 -1.98 -13.92
C LEU A 129 -10.07 -2.70 -13.14
N ALA A 130 -9.74 -3.90 -12.70
CA ALA A 130 -10.59 -4.68 -11.81
C ALA A 130 -10.29 -4.40 -10.33
N GLU A 131 -11.04 -5.04 -9.46
CA GLU A 131 -10.84 -5.02 -8.01
C GLU A 131 -9.63 -5.85 -7.62
N GLN A 132 -9.63 -7.13 -7.99
CA GLN A 132 -8.61 -8.10 -7.64
C GLN A 132 -8.29 -9.05 -8.80
N TYR A 133 -7.18 -9.76 -8.66
CA TYR A 133 -6.64 -10.62 -9.70
C TYR A 133 -6.28 -12.01 -9.16
N HIS A 134 -6.30 -12.98 -10.06
CA HIS A 134 -5.89 -14.35 -9.74
C HIS A 134 -4.39 -14.37 -9.39
N PRO A 135 -3.99 -14.92 -8.23
CA PRO A 135 -2.62 -14.80 -7.72
C PRO A 135 -1.57 -15.55 -8.54
N TYR A 136 -1.97 -16.48 -9.41
CA TYR A 136 -1.06 -17.26 -10.24
C TYR A 136 -1.11 -16.88 -11.72
N THR A 137 -2.31 -16.55 -12.25
CA THR A 137 -2.49 -16.24 -13.68
C THR A 137 -2.54 -14.75 -13.98
N GLY A 138 -2.90 -13.92 -12.99
CA GLY A 138 -3.11 -12.48 -13.19
C GLY A 138 -4.44 -12.14 -13.86
N GLU A 139 -5.33 -13.10 -14.05
CA GLU A 139 -6.68 -12.87 -14.60
C GLU A 139 -7.57 -12.13 -13.61
N VAL A 140 -8.55 -11.41 -14.12
CA VAL A 140 -9.56 -10.70 -13.33
C VAL A 140 -10.44 -11.70 -12.59
N LEU A 141 -10.62 -11.50 -11.27
CA LEU A 141 -11.43 -12.39 -10.42
C LEU A 141 -12.72 -11.77 -9.90
N SER A 142 -12.85 -10.48 -9.88
CA SER A 142 -13.91 -9.78 -9.18
C SER A 142 -14.47 -8.64 -10.03
N VAL A 143 -15.11 -7.67 -9.39
CA VAL A 143 -15.75 -6.55 -10.06
C VAL A 143 -14.80 -5.84 -11.01
N SER A 144 -15.24 -5.67 -12.26
CA SER A 144 -14.51 -4.96 -13.31
C SER A 144 -15.51 -4.28 -14.25
N PRO A 145 -15.42 -2.97 -14.50
CA PRO A 145 -14.48 -2.01 -13.90
C PRO A 145 -14.78 -1.72 -12.41
N LEU A 146 -13.74 -1.38 -11.62
CA LEU A 146 -13.91 -0.84 -10.29
C LEU A 146 -13.46 0.62 -10.23
N THR A 147 -14.39 1.54 -9.96
CA THR A 147 -14.10 2.98 -9.87
C THR A 147 -13.02 3.29 -8.83
N TRP A 148 -13.01 2.60 -7.70
CA TRP A 148 -12.00 2.79 -6.67
C TRP A 148 -10.59 2.47 -7.15
N SER A 149 -10.41 1.38 -7.91
CA SER A 149 -9.11 1.05 -8.52
C SER A 149 -8.62 2.18 -9.43
N HIS A 150 -9.49 2.71 -10.30
CA HIS A 150 -9.17 3.83 -11.19
C HIS A 150 -8.83 5.11 -10.43
N ALA A 151 -9.65 5.49 -9.45
CA ALA A 151 -9.41 6.67 -8.61
C ALA A 151 -8.06 6.56 -7.88
N THR A 152 -7.73 5.37 -7.33
CA THR A 152 -6.46 5.16 -6.62
C THR A 152 -5.26 5.26 -7.56
N VAL A 153 -5.35 4.76 -8.79
CA VAL A 153 -4.28 4.95 -9.79
C VAL A 153 -4.07 6.43 -10.06
N VAL A 154 -5.13 7.18 -10.34
CA VAL A 154 -5.04 8.62 -10.63
C VAL A 154 -4.39 9.38 -9.47
N THR A 155 -4.87 9.17 -8.25
CA THR A 155 -4.29 9.85 -7.07
C THR A 155 -2.84 9.47 -6.86
N THR A 156 -2.47 8.19 -6.99
CA THR A 156 -1.10 7.73 -6.81
C THR A 156 -0.14 8.33 -7.85
N VAL A 157 -0.56 8.40 -9.11
CA VAL A 157 0.24 9.03 -10.18
C VAL A 157 0.40 10.53 -9.95
N MET A 158 -0.66 11.21 -9.53
CA MET A 158 -0.60 12.65 -9.20
C MET A 158 0.34 12.91 -8.02
N ASP A 159 0.27 12.12 -6.97
CA ASP A 159 1.17 12.21 -5.81
C ASP A 159 2.63 12.01 -6.23
N TYR A 160 2.88 11.02 -7.09
CA TYR A 160 4.22 10.74 -7.63
C TYR A 160 4.75 11.95 -8.41
N ILE A 161 3.95 12.52 -9.33
CA ILE A 161 4.34 13.67 -10.14
C ILE A 161 4.63 14.88 -9.24
N GLN A 162 3.78 15.15 -8.26
CA GLN A 162 3.99 16.27 -7.33
C GLN A 162 5.29 16.09 -6.53
N ARG A 163 5.56 14.87 -6.05
CA ARG A 163 6.79 14.57 -5.31
C ARG A 163 8.02 14.71 -6.19
N ALA A 164 7.98 14.22 -7.42
CA ALA A 164 9.07 14.34 -8.38
C ALA A 164 9.39 15.80 -8.72
N ARG A 165 8.37 16.65 -8.90
CA ARG A 165 8.53 18.10 -9.13
C ARG A 165 9.24 18.78 -7.96
N ARG A 166 8.87 18.47 -6.71
CA ARG A 166 9.54 19.03 -5.51
C ARG A 166 11.04 18.71 -5.46
N PHE A 167 11.46 17.52 -5.94
CA PHE A 167 12.88 17.18 -6.02
C PHE A 167 13.60 17.93 -7.15
N LYS A 168 12.90 18.24 -8.26
CA LYS A 168 13.45 19.06 -9.35
C LYS A 168 13.67 20.50 -8.91
N ASP A 169 12.68 21.09 -8.23
CA ASP A 169 12.72 22.49 -7.79
C ASP A 169 13.84 22.71 -6.76
N LYS A 170 14.07 21.75 -5.85
CA LYS A 170 15.18 21.83 -4.89
C LYS A 170 16.56 21.83 -5.57
N GLN A 171 16.73 21.07 -6.66
CA GLN A 171 18.00 21.06 -7.41
C GLN A 171 18.28 22.37 -8.12
N HIS A 172 17.23 23.12 -8.50
CA HIS A 172 17.39 24.44 -9.13
C HIS A 172 17.56 25.58 -8.11
N ALA A 173 17.19 25.35 -6.85
CA ALA A 173 17.36 26.32 -5.77
C ALA A 173 18.76 26.30 -5.11
N GLU A 174 19.62 25.33 -5.42
CA GLU A 174 20.99 25.18 -4.91
C GLU A 174 22.10 25.26 -6.00
N PRO A 175 22.05 26.14 -7.00
CA PRO A 175 23.21 26.38 -7.86
C PRO A 175 23.96 27.61 -7.36
N GLY A 176 24.82 27.52 -6.34
CA GLY A 176 25.57 28.72 -5.95
C GLY A 176 26.48 28.68 -4.73
N LEU A 177 26.84 27.53 -4.18
CA LEU A 177 27.68 27.45 -2.97
C LEU A 177 29.01 26.66 -3.15
N LEU A 178 29.43 26.34 -4.37
CA LEU A 178 30.66 25.59 -4.62
C LEU A 178 31.73 26.35 -5.42
N GLU A 179 31.57 27.65 -5.70
CA GLU A 179 32.60 28.46 -6.37
C GLU A 179 32.99 29.73 -5.58
N ALA A 180 33.19 29.63 -4.27
CA ALA A 180 33.80 30.73 -3.51
C ALA A 180 34.78 30.16 -2.50
N GLY A 181 35.93 29.67 -2.99
CA GLY A 181 36.96 29.13 -2.12
C GLY A 181 38.21 28.66 -2.86
N ALA A 182 38.67 29.43 -3.84
CA ALA A 182 40.01 29.25 -4.43
C ALA A 182 40.53 30.62 -4.89
N GLU A 183 41.04 31.41 -3.96
CA GLU A 183 42.14 32.38 -4.18
C GLU A 183 42.99 32.41 -2.90
#